data_cbf61b7fdb73b9073e77e81c9545acb8
#
_entry.id   cbf61b7fdb73b9073e77e81c9545acb8
#
_cell.length_a   1.000
_cell.length_b   1.000
_cell.length_c   1.000
_cell.angle_alpha   90.00
_cell.angle_beta   90.00
_cell.angle_gamma   90.00
#
_symmetry.space_group_name_H-M   'P 1'
#
loop_
_entity.id
_entity.type
_entity.pdbx_description
1 polymer ?
#
loop_
_entity_poly.entity_id
_entity_poly.type
_entity_poly.pdbx_seq_one_letter_code
_entity_poly.pdbx_strand_id
1 'polypeptide(L)'
;MRFVVYKHSLVLGDNNIVTKQFIVLKHDDGNLQFTDFHRYVKSTSRIKSISDDGNKRFSYVVKFLNFIFGTSGLKSIDQLTLEMVREFFTLYGLSQLPGDREKRKKSTVEKCVNAVLDFLTLYLSEREGKAKLKAEELYSTTTFTNSRGRVIKRKEPNFEI
;
A
#
# COMPACT_ATOMS: atom_id res chain seq x y z
N MET A 1 -14.11 8.99 10.91
CA MET A 1 -13.03 8.02 11.23
C MET A 1 -12.24 7.71 9.99
N ARG A 2 -10.94 7.92 10.02
CA ARG A 2 -10.06 7.72 8.86
C ARG A 2 -8.65 7.33 9.29
N PHE A 3 -7.95 6.61 8.42
CA PHE A 3 -6.53 6.34 8.60
C PHE A 3 -5.70 7.55 8.16
N VAL A 4 -4.66 7.84 8.91
CA VAL A 4 -3.72 8.92 8.63
C VAL A 4 -2.30 8.46 8.89
N VAL A 5 -1.34 9.12 8.27
CA VAL A 5 0.08 8.91 8.56
C VAL A 5 0.49 9.87 9.66
N TYR A 6 1.01 9.30 10.75
CA TYR A 6 1.60 10.06 11.85
C TYR A 6 3.12 9.96 11.77
N LYS A 7 3.78 11.11 11.74
CA LYS A 7 5.25 11.19 11.68
C LYS A 7 5.80 11.63 13.02
N HIS A 8 6.80 10.90 13.49
CA HIS A 8 7.52 11.23 14.71
C HIS A 8 9.01 11.32 14.41
N SER A 9 9.63 12.46 14.75
CA SER A 9 11.05 12.70 14.51
C SER A 9 11.77 12.78 15.85
N LEU A 10 12.86 12.01 15.97
CA LEU A 10 13.77 12.05 17.11
C LEU A 10 15.10 12.63 16.66
N VAL A 11 15.59 13.61 17.40
CA VAL A 11 16.94 14.16 17.19
C VAL A 11 17.90 13.37 18.05
N LEU A 12 18.77 12.60 17.41
CA LEU A 12 19.80 11.79 18.07
C LEU A 12 21.16 12.46 17.84
N GLY A 13 21.60 13.31 18.78
CA GLY A 13 22.90 13.99 18.69
C GLY A 13 22.97 15.07 17.58
N ASP A 14 24.20 15.51 17.25
CA ASP A 14 24.43 16.57 16.27
C ASP A 14 24.05 16.08 14.85
N ASN A 15 22.95 16.62 14.30
CA ASN A 15 22.49 16.41 12.92
C ASN A 15 21.90 15.03 12.58
N ASN A 16 21.69 14.14 13.54
CA ASN A 16 21.03 12.86 13.30
C ASN A 16 19.54 12.94 13.64
N ILE A 17 18.69 13.04 12.61
CA ILE A 17 17.24 13.02 12.75
C ILE A 17 16.73 11.68 12.26
N VAL A 18 16.08 10.93 13.16
CA VAL A 18 15.38 9.69 12.81
C VAL A 18 13.89 9.98 12.79
N THR A 19 13.29 9.83 11.62
CA THR A 19 11.84 9.99 11.44
C THR A 19 11.19 8.64 11.27
N LYS A 20 10.21 8.34 12.12
CA LYS A 20 9.37 7.15 12.00
C LYS A 20 7.97 7.54 11.56
N GLN A 21 7.38 6.75 10.69
CA GLN A 21 6.01 6.91 10.23
C GLN A 21 5.15 5.79 10.77
N PHE A 22 3.97 6.15 11.23
CA PHE A 22 2.97 5.23 11.77
C PHE A 22 1.66 5.42 11.03
N ILE A 23 0.92 4.35 10.82
CA ILE A 23 -0.46 4.42 10.34
C ILE A 23 -1.35 4.33 11.56
N VAL A 24 -2.15 5.36 11.78
CA VAL A 24 -3.07 5.44 12.91
C VAL A 24 -4.49 5.71 12.41
N LEU A 25 -5.46 5.29 13.19
CA LEU A 25 -6.88 5.57 12.95
C LEU A 25 -7.27 6.82 13.73
N LYS A 26 -7.66 7.87 13.02
CA LYS A 26 -8.12 9.11 13.62
C LYS A 26 -9.64 9.08 13.74
N HIS A 27 -10.13 9.15 14.96
CA HIS A 27 -11.57 9.22 15.26
C HIS A 27 -12.08 10.66 15.12
N ASP A 28 -13.40 10.80 14.96
CA ASP A 28 -14.04 12.10 14.76
C ASP A 28 -13.88 13.05 15.94
N ASP A 29 -13.68 12.51 17.15
CA ASP A 29 -13.40 13.27 18.37
C ASP A 29 -11.93 13.73 18.49
N GLY A 30 -11.08 13.40 17.52
CA GLY A 30 -9.68 13.73 17.50
C GLY A 30 -8.77 12.70 18.15
N ASN A 31 -9.32 11.66 18.80
CA ASN A 31 -8.51 10.59 19.37
C ASN A 31 -7.83 9.77 18.28
N LEU A 32 -6.61 9.33 18.58
CA LEU A 32 -5.81 8.49 17.69
C LEU A 32 -5.76 7.07 18.25
N GLN A 33 -6.04 6.11 17.38
CA GLN A 33 -5.90 4.69 17.70
C GLN A 33 -4.74 4.12 16.90
N PHE A 34 -3.77 3.52 17.58
CA PHE A 34 -2.63 2.90 16.93
C PHE A 34 -3.04 1.62 16.22
N THR A 35 -2.44 1.39 15.07
CA THR A 35 -2.58 0.15 14.30
C THR A 35 -1.19 -0.47 14.12
N ASP A 36 -1.14 -1.67 13.56
CA ASP A 36 0.12 -2.32 13.19
C ASP A 36 0.38 -2.30 11.67
N PHE A 37 -0.47 -1.64 10.90
CA PHE A 37 -0.38 -1.64 9.43
C PHE A 37 0.95 -1.09 8.92
N HIS A 38 1.52 -0.10 9.60
CA HIS A 38 2.80 0.50 9.20
C HIS A 38 3.96 -0.50 9.21
N ARG A 39 3.85 -1.59 9.95
CA ARG A 39 4.89 -2.65 10.00
C ARG A 39 5.02 -3.39 8.67
N TYR A 40 3.98 -3.37 7.84
CA TYR A 40 3.92 -4.08 6.57
C TYR A 40 4.20 -3.17 5.37
N VAL A 41 4.49 -1.90 5.60
CA VAL A 41 4.85 -0.97 4.54
C VAL A 41 6.36 -1.04 4.32
N LYS A 42 6.76 -1.44 3.10
CA LYS A 42 8.16 -1.41 2.72
C LYS A 42 8.65 0.04 2.67
N SER A 43 9.62 0.37 3.49
CA SER A 43 10.29 1.65 3.46
C SER A 43 11.78 1.42 3.18
N THR A 44 12.41 2.39 2.51
CA THR A 44 13.85 2.38 2.37
C THR A 44 14.49 2.69 3.72
N SER A 45 15.50 1.92 4.11
CA SER A 45 16.19 2.08 5.40
C SER A 45 16.97 3.40 5.53
N ARG A 46 17.06 4.17 4.44
CA ARG A 46 17.72 5.47 4.42
C ARG A 46 16.74 6.54 3.92
N ILE A 47 16.12 7.23 4.87
CA ILE A 47 15.31 8.39 4.56
C ILE A 47 16.26 9.58 4.41
N LYS A 48 16.58 9.96 3.18
CA LYS A 48 17.47 11.10 2.89
C LYS A 48 16.75 12.44 2.92
N SER A 49 15.43 12.46 2.71
CA SER A 49 14.62 13.68 2.75
C SER A 49 13.14 13.36 2.95
N ILE A 50 12.38 14.37 3.38
CA ILE A 50 10.92 14.26 3.57
C ILE A 50 10.18 14.00 2.26
N SER A 51 10.79 14.34 1.13
CA SER A 51 10.25 14.13 -0.22
C SER A 51 10.64 12.80 -0.86
N ASP A 52 11.31 11.89 -0.11
CA ASP A 52 11.71 10.60 -0.62
C ASP A 52 10.49 9.73 -0.95
N ASP A 53 10.53 9.01 -2.08
CA ASP A 53 9.46 8.11 -2.52
C ASP A 53 9.13 7.03 -1.46
N GLY A 54 10.11 6.62 -0.66
CA GLY A 54 9.89 5.71 0.48
C GLY A 54 8.87 6.23 1.48
N ASN A 55 8.82 7.55 1.69
CA ASN A 55 7.85 8.17 2.60
C ASN A 55 6.43 8.22 2.02
N LYS A 56 6.31 8.32 0.70
CA LYS A 56 5.01 8.36 0.03
C LYS A 56 4.29 7.01 0.04
N ARG A 57 5.01 5.90 0.25
CA ARG A 57 4.42 4.56 0.33
C ARG A 57 3.39 4.46 1.45
N PHE A 58 3.65 5.08 2.59
CA PHE A 58 2.68 5.14 3.69
C PHE A 58 1.41 5.86 3.28
N SER A 59 1.52 6.96 2.55
CA SER A 59 0.37 7.71 2.05
C SER A 59 -0.47 6.89 1.05
N TYR A 60 0.17 6.13 0.19
CA TYR A 60 -0.53 5.26 -0.76
C TYR A 60 -1.29 4.14 -0.06
N VAL A 61 -0.67 3.50 0.93
CA VAL A 61 -1.31 2.46 1.73
C VAL A 61 -2.48 3.03 2.52
N VAL A 62 -2.33 4.22 3.09
CA VAL A 62 -3.42 4.90 3.82
C VAL A 62 -4.61 5.19 2.90
N LYS A 63 -4.38 5.62 1.67
CA LYS A 63 -5.46 5.82 0.69
C LYS A 63 -6.21 4.52 0.41
N PHE A 64 -5.49 3.43 0.27
CA PHE A 64 -6.09 2.11 0.09
C PHE A 64 -6.92 1.69 1.32
N LEU A 65 -6.37 1.84 2.51
CA LEU A 65 -7.07 1.50 3.76
C LEU A 65 -8.34 2.32 3.94
N ASN A 66 -8.28 3.62 3.65
CA ASN A 66 -9.47 4.48 3.71
C ASN A 66 -10.53 4.08 2.69
N PHE A 67 -10.12 3.60 1.52
CA PHE A 67 -11.05 3.11 0.52
C PHE A 67 -11.75 1.83 0.99
N ILE A 68 -11.01 0.82 1.41
CA ILE A 68 -11.60 -0.48 1.76
C ILE A 68 -12.43 -0.41 3.05
N PHE A 69 -11.97 0.31 4.06
CA PHE A 69 -12.70 0.44 5.34
C PHE A 69 -13.78 1.52 5.29
N GLY A 70 -13.54 2.62 4.60
CA GLY A 70 -14.49 3.72 4.49
C GLY A 70 -15.51 3.52 3.38
N THR A 71 -15.07 3.50 2.13
CA THR A 71 -15.95 3.47 0.95
C THR A 71 -16.60 2.09 0.77
N SER A 72 -15.84 1.02 0.87
CA SER A 72 -16.36 -0.35 0.71
C SER A 72 -16.93 -0.93 1.99
N GLY A 73 -16.78 -0.26 3.13
CA GLY A 73 -17.37 -0.67 4.40
C GLY A 73 -16.79 -1.95 5.00
N LEU A 74 -15.58 -2.31 4.64
CA LEU A 74 -14.90 -3.50 5.15
C LEU A 74 -14.64 -3.36 6.66
N LYS A 75 -14.85 -4.41 7.42
CA LYS A 75 -14.62 -4.41 8.88
C LYS A 75 -13.28 -5.01 9.28
N SER A 76 -12.71 -5.88 8.44
CA SER A 76 -11.41 -6.51 8.67
C SER A 76 -10.75 -6.81 7.33
N ILE A 77 -9.42 -6.67 7.25
CA ILE A 77 -8.66 -7.04 6.03
C ILE A 77 -8.81 -8.54 5.72
N ASP A 78 -9.11 -9.36 6.72
CA ASP A 78 -9.34 -10.79 6.49
C ASP A 78 -10.53 -11.05 5.54
N GLN A 79 -11.42 -10.09 5.38
CA GLN A 79 -12.57 -10.15 4.46
C GLN A 79 -12.30 -9.52 3.09
N LEU A 80 -11.10 -9.01 2.86
CA LEU A 80 -10.72 -8.38 1.60
C LEU A 80 -10.82 -9.38 0.45
N THR A 81 -11.35 -8.94 -0.69
CA THR A 81 -11.43 -9.73 -1.92
C THR A 81 -10.55 -9.12 -3.01
N LEU A 82 -10.19 -9.94 -3.99
CA LEU A 82 -9.42 -9.49 -5.15
C LEU A 82 -10.15 -8.38 -5.92
N GLU A 83 -11.47 -8.47 -6.00
CA GLU A 83 -12.29 -7.47 -6.68
C GLU A 83 -12.25 -6.10 -6.01
N MET A 84 -12.22 -6.05 -4.67
CA MET A 84 -12.06 -4.80 -3.93
C MET A 84 -10.73 -4.13 -4.22
N VAL A 85 -9.66 -4.91 -4.30
CA VAL A 85 -8.33 -4.41 -4.65
C VAL A 85 -8.32 -3.87 -6.08
N ARG A 86 -8.93 -4.62 -7.00
CA ARG A 86 -9.05 -4.23 -8.41
C ARG A 86 -9.86 -2.95 -8.56
N GLU A 87 -10.96 -2.83 -7.84
CA GLU A 87 -11.79 -1.62 -7.84
C GLU A 87 -10.99 -0.39 -7.37
N PHE A 88 -10.23 -0.53 -6.29
CA PHE A 88 -9.36 0.55 -5.83
C PHE A 88 -8.37 0.98 -6.91
N PHE A 89 -7.68 0.05 -7.54
CA PHE A 89 -6.70 0.37 -8.58
C PHE A 89 -7.35 1.02 -9.80
N THR A 90 -8.53 0.56 -10.19
CA THR A 90 -9.29 1.14 -11.29
C THR A 90 -9.68 2.58 -11.01
N LEU A 91 -10.29 2.83 -9.86
CA LEU A 91 -10.71 4.17 -9.47
C LEU A 91 -9.52 5.11 -9.24
N TYR A 92 -8.46 4.61 -8.63
CA TYR A 92 -7.25 5.40 -8.43
C TYR A 92 -6.59 5.76 -9.77
N GLY A 93 -6.49 4.80 -10.68
CA GLY A 93 -5.91 5.02 -12.00
C GLY A 93 -6.71 5.99 -12.86
N LEU A 94 -8.03 6.01 -12.72
CA LEU A 94 -8.93 6.93 -13.41
C LEU A 94 -9.11 8.26 -12.68
N SER A 95 -8.47 8.44 -11.52
CA SER A 95 -8.63 9.61 -10.66
C SER A 95 -10.10 9.86 -10.26
N GLN A 96 -10.82 8.79 -9.93
CA GLN A 96 -12.24 8.80 -9.58
C GLN A 96 -12.52 8.43 -8.12
N LEU A 97 -11.50 8.42 -7.27
CA LEU A 97 -11.72 8.24 -5.83
C LEU A 97 -12.41 9.48 -5.23
N PRO A 98 -13.18 9.32 -4.13
CA PRO A 98 -13.76 10.47 -3.44
C PRO A 98 -12.69 11.51 -3.09
N GLY A 99 -12.92 12.77 -3.47
CA GLY A 99 -11.98 13.87 -3.25
C GLY A 99 -10.95 14.09 -4.33
N ASP A 100 -10.90 13.25 -5.37
CA ASP A 100 -9.99 13.45 -6.49
C ASP A 100 -10.42 14.66 -7.33
N ARG A 101 -9.47 15.55 -7.62
CA ARG A 101 -9.70 16.77 -8.41
C ARG A 101 -8.91 16.82 -9.69
N GLU A 102 -7.76 16.16 -9.75
CA GLU A 102 -6.83 16.20 -10.87
C GLU A 102 -6.49 14.81 -11.36
N LYS A 103 -6.16 14.71 -12.66
CA LYS A 103 -5.67 13.45 -13.25
C LYS A 103 -4.28 13.13 -12.70
N ARG A 104 -4.12 11.90 -12.22
CA ARG A 104 -2.83 11.40 -11.78
C ARG A 104 -1.96 11.03 -12.97
N LYS A 105 -0.65 11.23 -12.82
CA LYS A 105 0.33 10.75 -13.78
C LYS A 105 0.44 9.24 -13.70
N LYS A 106 0.71 8.59 -14.83
CA LYS A 106 0.91 7.14 -14.89
C LYS A 106 1.96 6.65 -13.90
N SER A 107 3.08 7.37 -13.75
CA SER A 107 4.15 7.04 -12.80
C SER A 107 3.65 7.04 -11.35
N THR A 108 2.78 7.98 -10.99
CA THR A 108 2.18 8.03 -9.64
C THR A 108 1.27 6.84 -9.40
N VAL A 109 0.47 6.45 -10.39
CA VAL A 109 -0.41 5.27 -10.30
C VAL A 109 0.42 4.01 -10.10
N GLU A 110 1.48 3.83 -10.87
CA GLU A 110 2.38 2.67 -10.76
C GLU A 110 3.02 2.58 -9.38
N LYS A 111 3.48 3.70 -8.83
CA LYS A 111 4.05 3.76 -7.47
C LYS A 111 3.04 3.38 -6.40
N CYS A 112 1.81 3.84 -6.53
CA CYS A 112 0.74 3.48 -5.60
C CYS A 112 0.43 2.00 -5.67
N VAL A 113 0.25 1.45 -6.87
CA VAL A 113 -0.03 0.02 -7.07
C VAL A 113 1.07 -0.83 -6.46
N ASN A 114 2.34 -0.50 -6.72
CA ASN A 114 3.47 -1.24 -6.17
C ASN A 114 3.51 -1.17 -4.64
N ALA A 115 3.26 0.00 -4.06
CA ALA A 115 3.25 0.16 -2.61
C ALA A 115 2.13 -0.65 -1.94
N VAL A 116 0.94 -0.63 -2.51
CA VAL A 116 -0.21 -1.38 -1.99
C VAL A 116 -0.01 -2.88 -2.16
N LEU A 117 0.52 -3.33 -3.31
CA LEU A 117 0.79 -4.75 -3.54
C LEU A 117 1.88 -5.29 -2.60
N ASP A 118 2.94 -4.52 -2.37
CA ASP A 118 3.99 -4.89 -1.41
C ASP A 118 3.41 -5.01 0.00
N PHE A 119 2.58 -4.05 0.40
CA PHE A 119 1.90 -4.08 1.69
C PHE A 119 1.02 -5.33 1.83
N LEU A 120 0.16 -5.60 0.86
CA LEU A 120 -0.75 -6.74 0.88
C LEU A 120 -0.01 -8.06 0.85
N THR A 121 1.07 -8.16 0.08
CA THR A 121 1.88 -9.37 0.02
C THR A 121 2.44 -9.72 1.40
N LEU A 122 3.00 -8.75 2.11
CA LEU A 122 3.53 -8.96 3.46
C LEU A 122 2.42 -9.27 4.46
N TYR A 123 1.36 -8.47 4.44
CA TYR A 123 0.26 -8.61 5.41
C TYR A 123 -0.47 -9.95 5.25
N LEU A 124 -0.84 -10.31 4.02
CA LEU A 124 -1.59 -11.55 3.75
C LEU A 124 -0.73 -12.80 3.95
N SER A 125 0.59 -12.72 3.73
CA SER A 125 1.50 -13.84 3.98
C SER A 125 1.52 -14.26 5.45
N GLU A 126 1.42 -13.31 6.37
CA GLU A 126 1.35 -13.59 7.81
C GLU A 126 -0.05 -14.05 8.26
N ARG A 127 -1.05 -13.89 7.43
CA ARG A 127 -2.45 -14.22 7.76
C ARG A 127 -3.01 -15.36 6.91
N GLU A 128 -2.14 -16.21 6.39
CA GLU A 128 -2.58 -17.42 5.69
C GLU A 128 -3.50 -18.28 6.57
N GLY A 129 -4.61 -18.72 6.01
CA GLY A 129 -5.64 -19.49 6.72
C GLY A 129 -6.67 -18.62 7.46
N LYS A 130 -6.40 -17.33 7.72
CA LYS A 130 -7.33 -16.39 8.34
C LYS A 130 -7.90 -15.42 7.33
N ALA A 131 -7.07 -14.91 6.42
CA ALA A 131 -7.50 -14.00 5.37
C ALA A 131 -8.14 -14.79 4.22
N LYS A 132 -9.24 -14.25 3.68
CA LYS A 132 -9.95 -14.82 2.53
C LYS A 132 -9.10 -14.74 1.27
N LEU A 133 -8.39 -13.62 1.06
CA LEU A 133 -7.50 -13.40 -0.07
C LEU A 133 -6.10 -13.94 0.27
N LYS A 134 -5.52 -14.70 -0.65
CA LYS A 134 -4.14 -15.17 -0.52
C LYS A 134 -3.19 -14.24 -1.26
N ALA A 135 -1.99 -14.04 -0.71
CA ALA A 135 -0.97 -13.20 -1.35
C ALA A 135 -0.65 -13.64 -2.78
N GLU A 136 -0.68 -14.94 -3.05
CA GLU A 136 -0.41 -15.53 -4.37
C GLU A 136 -1.43 -15.10 -5.43
N GLU A 137 -2.66 -14.82 -5.03
CA GLU A 137 -3.74 -14.40 -5.94
C GLU A 137 -3.53 -13.00 -6.51
N LEU A 138 -2.64 -12.19 -5.91
CA LEU A 138 -2.31 -10.86 -6.38
C LEU A 138 -1.46 -10.87 -7.64
N TYR A 139 -0.81 -11.98 -7.94
CA TYR A 139 0.13 -12.11 -9.06
C TYR A 139 -0.20 -13.31 -9.93
N SER A 140 0.12 -13.18 -11.21
CA SER A 140 0.17 -14.30 -12.15
C SER A 140 1.63 -14.56 -12.56
N THR A 141 1.96 -15.83 -12.78
CA THR A 141 3.28 -16.22 -13.25
C THR A 141 3.19 -16.58 -14.73
N THR A 142 3.96 -15.86 -15.55
CA THR A 142 4.12 -16.18 -16.96
C THR A 142 5.50 -16.78 -17.20
N THR A 143 5.57 -17.79 -18.07
CA THR A 143 6.83 -18.38 -18.48
C THR A 143 7.11 -18.02 -19.94
N PHE A 144 8.33 -17.60 -20.24
CA PHE A 144 8.75 -17.37 -21.62
C PHE A 144 10.20 -17.85 -21.79
N THR A 145 10.52 -18.19 -23.04
CA THR A 145 11.88 -18.58 -23.40
C THR A 145 12.62 -17.37 -23.96
N ASN A 146 13.77 -17.02 -23.35
CA ASN A 146 14.58 -15.91 -23.84
C ASN A 146 15.36 -16.30 -25.11
N SER A 147 16.06 -15.34 -25.72
CA SER A 147 16.89 -15.56 -26.92
C SER A 147 18.02 -16.58 -26.73
N ARG A 148 18.37 -16.91 -25.48
CA ARG A 148 19.40 -17.92 -25.16
C ARG A 148 18.80 -19.30 -24.86
N GLY A 149 17.50 -19.52 -25.08
CA GLY A 149 16.83 -20.79 -24.84
C GLY A 149 16.55 -21.10 -23.36
N ARG A 150 16.72 -20.12 -22.47
CA ARG A 150 16.41 -20.30 -21.05
C ARG A 150 14.94 -19.97 -20.78
N VAL A 151 14.29 -20.83 -19.98
CA VAL A 151 12.93 -20.58 -19.51
C VAL A 151 12.98 -19.57 -18.35
N ILE A 152 12.33 -18.44 -18.53
CA ILE A 152 12.24 -17.39 -17.51
C ILE A 152 10.82 -17.34 -16.97
N LYS A 153 10.69 -17.38 -15.65
CA LYS A 153 9.43 -17.18 -14.95
C LYS A 153 9.32 -15.70 -14.57
N ARG A 154 8.26 -15.06 -15.00
CA ARG A 154 7.97 -13.67 -14.66
C ARG A 154 6.69 -13.59 -13.86
N LYS A 155 6.76 -12.91 -12.72
CA LYS A 155 5.65 -12.65 -11.83
C LYS A 155 5.09 -11.26 -12.13
N GLU A 156 3.84 -11.20 -12.53
CA GLU A 156 3.18 -9.94 -12.88
C GLU A 156 1.92 -9.74 -12.03
N PRO A 157 1.61 -8.48 -11.65
CA PRO A 157 0.35 -8.20 -10.95
C PRO A 157 -0.86 -8.60 -11.79
N ASN A 158 -1.88 -9.15 -11.13
CA ASN A 158 -3.14 -9.56 -11.75
C ASN A 158 -4.10 -8.38 -12.01
N PHE A 159 -3.55 -7.20 -12.24
CA PHE A 159 -4.33 -5.97 -12.42
C PHE A 159 -3.87 -5.23 -13.67
N GLU A 160 -4.82 -4.82 -14.48
CA GLU A 160 -4.58 -3.90 -15.58
C GLU A 160 -4.50 -2.47 -15.04
N ILE A 161 -3.46 -1.78 -15.48
CA ILE A 161 -3.20 -0.41 -15.06
C ILE A 161 -3.36 0.52 -16.25
#